data_d5f801ebfad80ecc39c276c9fff3cf73
#
_entry.id   d5f801ebfad80ecc39c276c9fff3cf73
#
_cell.length_a   1.000
_cell.length_b   1.000
_cell.length_c   1.000
_cell.angle_alpha   90.00
_cell.angle_beta   90.00
_cell.angle_gamma   90.00
#
_symmetry.space_group_name_H-M   'P 1'
#
loop_
_entity.id
_entity.type
_entity.pdbx_description
1 polymer ?
#
loop_
_entity_poly.entity_id
_entity_poly.type
_entity_poly.pdbx_seq_one_letter_code
_entity_poly.pdbx_strand_id
1 'polypeptide(L)'
;GKRMTAFPLPPRLARLMVAGQDEQCAVELAAVAALMQGEGVAVKGGLNDHLRDSADYTDFQAEWRAVEKAVDAGFGAAACTRWGISSRGAREAWMAYRQLLSVGSRGKARETPGPDFTAARPAVVRAMIESFADHVGVRNGVAANTCRMAGGVGGRLAEGSVVFQGEHFVAAEVAELSGKAVETRVGRCTLIAPEDLRSIWPERFSCGEEAVFDAALRRVRLHRKLMYGDLVLEDRDRGDAPTELAAPVLAEKVVDLSLIHI
;
A
#
# COMPACT_ATOMS: atom_id res chain seq x y z
N GLY A 1 23.94 2.06 3.93
CA GLY A 1 24.62 2.08 2.61
C GLY A 1 25.28 0.76 2.23
N LYS A 2 26.34 0.32 2.93
CA LYS A 2 27.13 -0.89 2.54
C LYS A 2 26.31 -2.20 2.49
N ARG A 3 25.30 -2.41 3.33
CA ARG A 3 24.48 -3.63 3.28
C ARG A 3 23.57 -3.67 2.04
N MET A 4 23.11 -2.51 1.57
CA MET A 4 22.27 -2.42 0.38
C MET A 4 23.02 -2.79 -0.92
N THR A 5 24.33 -2.51 -1.00
CA THR A 5 25.13 -2.84 -2.19
C THR A 5 25.38 -4.34 -2.37
N ALA A 6 25.06 -5.17 -1.37
CA ALA A 6 25.11 -6.62 -1.50
C ALA A 6 23.99 -7.16 -2.42
N PHE A 7 22.90 -6.43 -2.59
CA PHE A 7 21.77 -6.84 -3.41
C PHE A 7 21.81 -6.13 -4.78
N PRO A 8 21.73 -6.85 -5.89
CA PRO A 8 21.66 -6.25 -7.23
C PRO A 8 20.24 -5.75 -7.52
N LEU A 9 19.79 -4.78 -6.73
CA LEU A 9 18.42 -4.26 -6.70
C LEU A 9 18.41 -2.71 -6.74
N PRO A 10 17.35 -2.11 -7.26
CA PRO A 10 17.10 -0.68 -7.07
C PRO A 10 17.16 -0.30 -5.58
N PRO A 11 17.59 0.93 -5.24
CA PRO A 11 17.86 1.32 -3.85
C PRO A 11 16.72 1.05 -2.87
N ARG A 12 15.47 1.27 -3.28
CA ARG A 12 14.27 1.03 -2.45
C ARG A 12 14.09 -0.46 -2.12
N LEU A 13 14.25 -1.34 -3.11
CA LEU A 13 14.16 -2.79 -2.91
C LEU A 13 15.37 -3.34 -2.13
N ALA A 14 16.56 -2.78 -2.35
CA ALA A 14 17.73 -3.13 -1.55
C ALA A 14 17.55 -2.73 -0.08
N ARG A 15 16.89 -1.59 0.21
CA ARG A 15 16.50 -1.19 1.56
C ARG A 15 15.49 -2.16 2.16
N LEU A 16 14.49 -2.57 1.39
CA LEU A 16 13.49 -3.57 1.80
C LEU A 16 14.16 -4.89 2.22
N MET A 17 15.14 -5.38 1.43
CA MET A 17 15.89 -6.60 1.77
C MET A 17 16.70 -6.45 3.06
N VAL A 18 17.28 -5.27 3.31
CA VAL A 18 18.01 -4.98 4.54
C VAL A 18 17.05 -4.95 5.74
N ALA A 19 15.88 -4.30 5.60
CA ALA A 19 14.83 -4.29 6.62
C ALA A 19 14.37 -5.73 6.94
N GLY A 20 14.17 -6.58 5.92
CA GLY A 20 13.81 -7.97 6.11
C GLY A 20 14.82 -8.80 6.90
N GLN A 21 16.12 -8.51 6.75
CA GLN A 21 17.15 -9.13 7.59
C GLN A 21 17.07 -8.67 9.04
N ASP A 22 16.80 -7.39 9.27
CA ASP A 22 16.72 -6.80 10.60
C ASP A 22 15.46 -7.26 11.35
N GLU A 23 14.33 -7.38 10.65
CA GLU A 23 13.03 -7.80 11.19
C GLU A 23 12.80 -9.33 11.12
N GLN A 24 13.79 -10.11 10.68
CA GLN A 24 13.74 -11.58 10.56
C GLN A 24 12.65 -12.10 9.60
N CYS A 25 12.29 -11.32 8.58
CA CYS A 25 11.35 -11.69 7.52
C CYS A 25 11.99 -11.62 6.11
N ALA A 26 13.26 -12.00 6.03
CA ALA A 26 14.03 -11.91 4.78
C ALA A 26 13.46 -12.80 3.66
N VAL A 27 12.79 -13.89 3.99
CA VAL A 27 12.16 -14.81 3.05
C VAL A 27 10.97 -14.14 2.37
N GLU A 28 10.09 -13.53 3.16
CA GLU A 28 8.90 -12.82 2.69
C GLU A 28 9.28 -11.60 1.85
N LEU A 29 10.28 -10.83 2.31
CA LEU A 29 10.70 -9.64 1.58
C LEU A 29 11.53 -9.96 0.34
N ALA A 30 12.17 -11.12 0.28
CA ALA A 30 12.74 -11.63 -0.97
C ALA A 30 11.65 -11.96 -1.99
N ALA A 31 10.50 -12.51 -1.56
CA ALA A 31 9.35 -12.74 -2.42
C ALA A 31 8.76 -11.40 -2.92
N VAL A 32 8.55 -10.42 -2.04
CA VAL A 32 8.11 -9.07 -2.42
C VAL A 32 9.07 -8.44 -3.43
N ALA A 33 10.37 -8.44 -3.14
CA ALA A 33 11.38 -7.85 -4.02
C ALA A 33 11.46 -8.57 -5.38
N ALA A 34 11.29 -9.89 -5.40
CA ALA A 34 11.26 -10.68 -6.63
C ALA A 34 10.04 -10.37 -7.50
N LEU A 35 8.86 -10.25 -6.88
CA LEU A 35 7.62 -9.89 -7.56
C LEU A 35 7.63 -8.45 -8.13
N MET A 36 8.40 -7.56 -7.52
CA MET A 36 8.58 -6.18 -7.99
C MET A 36 9.61 -6.04 -9.11
N GLN A 37 10.35 -7.10 -9.43
CA GLN A 37 11.24 -7.15 -10.58
C GLN A 37 10.48 -7.76 -11.77
N GLY A 38 10.72 -7.31 -12.97
CA GLY A 38 10.12 -7.89 -14.17
C GLY A 38 8.70 -7.39 -14.48
N GLU A 39 8.04 -8.09 -15.41
CA GLU A 39 6.77 -7.65 -16.03
C GLU A 39 5.51 -8.00 -15.21
N GLY A 40 5.70 -8.64 -14.03
CA GLY A 40 4.60 -9.09 -13.18
C GLY A 40 4.11 -10.51 -13.49
N VAL A 41 3.38 -11.08 -12.53
CA VAL A 41 2.94 -12.49 -12.57
C VAL A 41 1.53 -12.65 -13.14
N ALA A 42 0.74 -11.59 -13.26
CA ALA A 42 -0.59 -11.62 -13.84
C ALA A 42 -0.57 -11.40 -15.36
N VAL A 43 -1.46 -12.08 -16.10
CA VAL A 43 -1.76 -11.72 -17.49
C VAL A 43 -2.70 -10.52 -17.56
N LYS A 44 -2.89 -9.97 -18.75
CA LYS A 44 -3.91 -8.94 -18.99
C LYS A 44 -5.29 -9.51 -18.63
N GLY A 45 -5.97 -8.90 -17.67
CA GLY A 45 -7.23 -9.38 -17.09
C GLY A 45 -7.09 -9.83 -15.63
N GLY A 46 -5.86 -9.90 -15.10
CA GLY A 46 -5.59 -10.17 -13.69
C GLY A 46 -5.48 -11.65 -13.34
N LEU A 47 -5.17 -11.90 -12.08
CA LEU A 47 -5.15 -13.22 -11.47
C LEU A 47 -6.57 -13.73 -11.20
N ASN A 48 -6.75 -15.05 -11.27
CA ASN A 48 -8.00 -15.70 -10.88
C ASN A 48 -8.29 -15.43 -9.39
N ASP A 49 -9.56 -15.15 -9.08
CA ASP A 49 -10.00 -14.81 -7.71
C ASP A 49 -9.74 -15.91 -6.69
N HIS A 50 -9.66 -17.19 -7.10
CA HIS A 50 -9.27 -18.28 -6.22
C HIS A 50 -7.83 -18.20 -5.69
N LEU A 51 -7.00 -17.29 -6.24
CA LEU A 51 -5.67 -17.00 -5.71
C LEU A 51 -5.70 -15.93 -4.60
N ARG A 52 -6.86 -15.33 -4.33
CA ARG A 52 -7.08 -14.35 -3.26
C ARG A 52 -7.76 -14.99 -2.07
N ASP A 53 -7.40 -14.50 -0.90
CA ASP A 53 -8.03 -14.90 0.36
C ASP A 53 -8.52 -13.65 1.09
N SER A 54 -9.65 -13.77 1.78
CA SER A 54 -10.20 -12.69 2.61
C SER A 54 -9.31 -12.35 3.82
N ALA A 55 -8.39 -13.22 4.19
CA ALA A 55 -7.39 -12.98 5.23
C ALA A 55 -6.11 -12.32 4.71
N ASP A 56 -6.00 -12.10 3.40
CA ASP A 56 -4.84 -11.41 2.83
C ASP A 56 -4.76 -9.97 3.33
N TYR A 57 -3.57 -9.57 3.75
CA TYR A 57 -3.29 -8.20 4.16
C TYR A 57 -2.33 -7.48 3.19
N THR A 58 -1.79 -8.21 2.22
CA THR A 58 -0.93 -7.65 1.17
C THR A 58 -1.23 -8.29 -0.19
N ASP A 59 -1.23 -7.48 -1.24
CA ASP A 59 -1.45 -7.95 -2.62
C ASP A 59 -0.41 -8.99 -3.03
N PHE A 60 0.76 -8.96 -2.43
CA PHE A 60 1.84 -9.91 -2.70
C PHE A 60 1.50 -11.35 -2.32
N GLN A 61 0.55 -11.59 -1.42
CA GLN A 61 0.12 -12.95 -1.04
C GLN A 61 -0.54 -13.67 -2.23
N ALA A 62 -1.46 -13.00 -2.92
CA ALA A 62 -2.10 -13.55 -4.11
C ALA A 62 -1.10 -13.74 -5.26
N GLU A 63 -0.20 -12.76 -5.47
CA GLU A 63 0.86 -12.85 -6.49
C GLU A 63 1.82 -14.00 -6.18
N TRP A 64 2.18 -14.23 -4.91
CA TRP A 64 3.06 -15.32 -4.52
C TRP A 64 2.40 -16.69 -4.71
N ARG A 65 1.13 -16.85 -4.32
CA ARG A 65 0.36 -18.09 -4.60
C ARG A 65 0.31 -18.40 -6.10
N ALA A 66 0.28 -17.36 -6.95
CA ALA A 66 0.38 -17.55 -8.40
C ALA A 66 1.76 -18.11 -8.81
N VAL A 67 2.84 -17.64 -8.19
CA VAL A 67 4.19 -18.18 -8.44
C VAL A 67 4.28 -19.65 -8.02
N GLU A 68 3.82 -19.99 -6.81
CA GLU A 68 3.81 -21.38 -6.30
C GLU A 68 3.02 -22.30 -7.24
N LYS A 69 1.83 -21.87 -7.66
CA LYS A 69 1.01 -22.64 -8.60
C LYS A 69 1.68 -22.83 -9.96
N ALA A 70 2.44 -21.83 -10.41
CA ALA A 70 3.22 -21.95 -11.65
C ALA A 70 4.41 -22.92 -11.47
N VAL A 71 5.07 -22.92 -10.31
CA VAL A 71 6.14 -23.86 -9.96
C VAL A 71 5.60 -25.30 -9.97
N ASP A 72 4.48 -25.55 -9.28
CA ASP A 72 3.82 -26.88 -9.23
C ASP A 72 3.43 -27.40 -10.62
N ALA A 73 3.02 -26.47 -11.51
CA ALA A 73 2.70 -26.77 -12.90
C ALA A 73 3.93 -26.84 -13.84
N GLY A 74 5.17 -26.80 -13.30
CA GLY A 74 6.39 -26.76 -14.10
C GLY A 74 6.45 -25.57 -15.07
N PHE A 75 5.75 -24.48 -14.74
CA PHE A 75 5.57 -23.29 -15.58
C PHE A 75 4.91 -23.59 -16.94
N GLY A 76 4.06 -24.62 -17.00
CA GLY A 76 3.32 -24.96 -18.21
C GLY A 76 2.35 -23.83 -18.62
N ALA A 77 2.48 -23.34 -19.87
CA ALA A 77 1.71 -22.16 -20.33
C ALA A 77 0.20 -22.34 -20.20
N ALA A 78 -0.35 -23.51 -20.63
CA ALA A 78 -1.79 -23.79 -20.55
C ALA A 78 -2.32 -23.83 -19.10
N ALA A 79 -1.53 -24.43 -18.19
CA ALA A 79 -1.87 -24.48 -16.77
C ALA A 79 -1.85 -23.07 -16.14
N CYS A 80 -0.80 -22.28 -16.43
CA CYS A 80 -0.68 -20.90 -15.94
C CYS A 80 -1.83 -20.01 -16.45
N THR A 81 -2.14 -20.06 -17.75
CA THR A 81 -3.22 -19.23 -18.35
C THR A 81 -4.58 -19.46 -17.70
N ARG A 82 -4.91 -20.69 -17.31
CA ARG A 82 -6.16 -21.02 -16.59
C ARG A 82 -6.33 -20.24 -15.29
N TRP A 83 -5.23 -19.88 -14.65
CA TRP A 83 -5.20 -19.12 -13.40
C TRP A 83 -4.91 -17.62 -13.58
N GLY A 84 -4.88 -17.15 -14.83
CA GLY A 84 -4.51 -15.77 -15.12
C GLY A 84 -3.02 -15.47 -14.85
N ILE A 85 -2.16 -16.49 -14.86
CA ILE A 85 -0.74 -16.38 -14.54
C ILE A 85 0.07 -16.25 -15.83
N SER A 86 0.99 -15.28 -15.85
CA SER A 86 2.08 -15.21 -16.83
C SER A 86 3.14 -16.24 -16.48
N SER A 87 3.23 -17.32 -17.27
CA SER A 87 4.25 -18.36 -17.08
C SER A 87 5.68 -17.78 -17.07
N ARG A 88 5.95 -16.81 -17.95
CA ARG A 88 7.23 -16.11 -18.00
C ARG A 88 7.46 -15.27 -16.75
N GLY A 89 6.51 -14.40 -16.39
CA GLY A 89 6.64 -13.53 -15.21
C GLY A 89 6.77 -14.33 -13.91
N ALA A 90 6.01 -15.43 -13.76
CA ALA A 90 6.13 -16.30 -12.60
C ALA A 90 7.52 -16.99 -12.53
N ARG A 91 8.06 -17.43 -13.67
CA ARG A 91 9.41 -18.02 -13.74
C ARG A 91 10.49 -16.99 -13.39
N GLU A 92 10.38 -15.78 -13.91
CA GLU A 92 11.31 -14.68 -13.61
C GLU A 92 11.28 -14.35 -12.11
N ALA A 93 10.08 -14.19 -11.52
CA ALA A 93 9.92 -13.95 -10.08
C ALA A 93 10.51 -15.09 -9.23
N TRP A 94 10.26 -16.35 -9.59
CA TRP A 94 10.83 -17.51 -8.89
C TRP A 94 12.36 -17.53 -8.94
N MET A 95 12.95 -17.25 -10.09
CA MET A 95 14.41 -17.21 -10.26
C MET A 95 15.04 -16.06 -9.46
N ALA A 96 14.43 -14.87 -9.52
CA ALA A 96 14.85 -13.72 -8.74
C ALA A 96 14.78 -13.99 -7.22
N TYR A 97 13.70 -14.59 -6.75
CA TYR A 97 13.52 -15.00 -5.36
C TYR A 97 14.65 -15.92 -4.87
N ARG A 98 14.92 -16.99 -5.62
CA ARG A 98 16.02 -17.93 -5.29
C ARG A 98 17.39 -17.23 -5.25
N GLN A 99 17.63 -16.32 -6.19
CA GLN A 99 18.86 -15.54 -6.23
C GLN A 99 18.99 -14.64 -5.00
N LEU A 100 17.92 -13.92 -4.63
CA LEU A 100 17.93 -13.03 -3.47
C LEU A 100 18.19 -13.78 -2.17
N LEU A 101 17.56 -14.94 -1.99
CA LEU A 101 17.84 -15.81 -0.83
C LEU A 101 19.28 -16.30 -0.80
N SER A 102 19.86 -16.66 -1.95
CA SER A 102 21.26 -17.13 -2.02
C SER A 102 22.25 -16.04 -1.61
N VAL A 103 21.99 -14.80 -1.99
CA VAL A 103 22.78 -13.63 -1.57
C VAL A 103 22.63 -13.40 -0.05
N GLY A 104 21.42 -13.49 0.47
CA GLY A 104 21.13 -13.29 1.90
C GLY A 104 21.74 -14.37 2.80
N SER A 105 21.79 -15.62 2.34
CA SER A 105 22.28 -16.79 3.10
C SER A 105 23.78 -17.10 2.88
N ARG A 106 24.48 -16.27 2.11
CA ARG A 106 25.88 -16.53 1.72
C ARG A 106 26.09 -17.93 1.10
N GLY A 107 25.11 -18.39 0.31
CA GLY A 107 25.21 -19.64 -0.43
C GLY A 107 24.90 -20.92 0.35
N LYS A 108 24.37 -20.83 1.57
CA LYS A 108 24.11 -22.01 2.42
C LYS A 108 22.70 -22.62 2.28
N ALA A 109 21.77 -21.99 1.58
CA ALA A 109 20.40 -22.52 1.45
C ALA A 109 20.37 -23.71 0.49
N ARG A 110 20.26 -24.90 1.03
CA ARG A 110 20.08 -26.16 0.28
C ARG A 110 18.64 -26.32 -0.22
N GLU A 111 17.68 -25.80 0.53
CA GLU A 111 16.26 -25.77 0.19
C GLU A 111 15.80 -24.31 0.12
N THR A 112 14.89 -24.01 -0.78
CA THR A 112 14.28 -22.67 -0.89
C THR A 112 13.01 -22.67 -0.04
N PRO A 113 13.03 -22.08 1.17
CA PRO A 113 11.81 -22.02 1.99
C PRO A 113 10.75 -21.16 1.28
N GLY A 114 9.48 -21.52 1.45
CA GLY A 114 8.36 -20.65 1.05
C GLY A 114 8.18 -19.53 2.05
N PRO A 115 7.68 -18.34 1.64
CA PRO A 115 7.34 -17.28 2.55
C PRO A 115 6.07 -17.61 3.34
N ASP A 116 6.08 -17.29 4.63
CA ASP A 116 4.89 -17.32 5.49
C ASP A 116 4.48 -15.89 5.85
N PHE A 117 3.78 -15.23 4.93
CA PHE A 117 3.29 -13.87 5.12
C PHE A 117 2.39 -13.73 6.35
N THR A 118 1.64 -14.77 6.73
CA THR A 118 0.73 -14.71 7.87
C THR A 118 1.49 -14.63 9.18
N ALA A 119 2.47 -15.52 9.38
CA ALA A 119 3.30 -15.53 10.58
C ALA A 119 4.20 -14.27 10.66
N ALA A 120 4.71 -13.81 9.51
CA ALA A 120 5.62 -12.67 9.43
C ALA A 120 4.91 -11.30 9.33
N ARG A 121 3.56 -11.23 9.39
CA ARG A 121 2.79 -10.01 9.14
C ARG A 121 3.34 -8.75 9.85
N PRO A 122 3.61 -8.74 11.16
CA PRO A 122 4.10 -7.52 11.83
C PRO A 122 5.44 -7.03 11.27
N ALA A 123 6.35 -7.95 10.99
CA ALA A 123 7.67 -7.66 10.44
C ALA A 123 7.60 -7.16 9.00
N VAL A 124 6.77 -7.79 8.16
CA VAL A 124 6.54 -7.38 6.77
C VAL A 124 5.91 -5.98 6.72
N VAL A 125 4.86 -5.73 7.53
CA VAL A 125 4.20 -4.42 7.60
C VAL A 125 5.20 -3.34 7.98
N ARG A 126 6.01 -3.55 9.03
CA ARG A 126 7.05 -2.61 9.44
C ARG A 126 8.03 -2.32 8.31
N ALA A 127 8.59 -3.34 7.69
CA ALA A 127 9.57 -3.18 6.62
C ALA A 127 8.98 -2.48 5.37
N MET A 128 7.71 -2.74 5.05
CA MET A 128 6.99 -2.05 3.98
C MET A 128 6.82 -0.56 4.28
N ILE A 129 6.39 -0.20 5.49
CA ILE A 129 6.27 1.19 5.93
C ILE A 129 7.62 1.91 5.86
N GLU A 130 8.70 1.31 6.37
CA GLU A 130 10.04 1.90 6.36
C GLU A 130 10.57 2.12 4.93
N SER A 131 10.23 1.23 4.00
CA SER A 131 10.74 1.29 2.62
C SER A 131 9.91 2.20 1.71
N PHE A 132 8.62 2.39 2.02
CA PHE A 132 7.65 3.11 1.20
C PHE A 132 6.88 4.19 1.98
N ALA A 133 7.53 4.86 2.93
CA ALA A 133 6.92 5.85 3.82
C ALA A 133 6.25 7.03 3.11
N ASP A 134 6.66 7.34 1.88
CA ASP A 134 6.10 8.35 0.98
C ASP A 134 4.88 7.85 0.20
N HIS A 135 4.59 6.55 0.24
CA HIS A 135 3.45 5.91 -0.43
C HIS A 135 2.36 5.43 0.55
N VAL A 136 2.31 6.00 1.74
CA VAL A 136 1.21 5.79 2.68
C VAL A 136 -0.05 6.43 2.12
N GLY A 137 -1.17 5.71 2.19
CA GLY A 137 -2.43 6.16 1.64
C GLY A 137 -3.65 5.77 2.48
N VAL A 138 -4.75 6.46 2.20
CA VAL A 138 -6.08 6.22 2.78
C VAL A 138 -7.09 6.13 1.66
N ARG A 139 -7.93 5.11 1.70
CA ARG A 139 -9.04 4.93 0.77
C ARG A 139 -10.12 5.99 0.99
N ASN A 140 -10.70 6.53 -0.08
CA ASN A 140 -11.71 7.60 -0.01
C ASN A 140 -13.12 7.12 0.41
N GLY A 141 -13.20 6.06 1.21
CA GLY A 141 -14.43 5.47 1.73
C GLY A 141 -14.68 4.06 1.21
N VAL A 142 -15.61 3.36 1.86
CA VAL A 142 -15.83 1.90 1.71
C VAL A 142 -16.18 1.48 0.27
N ALA A 143 -16.91 2.30 -0.47
CA ALA A 143 -17.29 1.99 -1.86
C ALA A 143 -16.36 2.58 -2.91
N ALA A 144 -15.36 3.39 -2.51
CA ALA A 144 -14.50 4.08 -3.46
C ALA A 144 -13.36 3.18 -3.98
N ASN A 145 -13.04 3.33 -5.26
CA ASN A 145 -11.83 2.77 -5.86
C ASN A 145 -10.70 3.81 -5.97
N THR A 146 -10.85 4.93 -5.27
CA THR A 146 -9.88 6.01 -5.22
C THR A 146 -9.29 6.16 -3.82
N CYS A 147 -8.12 6.76 -3.75
CA CYS A 147 -7.39 7.00 -2.51
C CYS A 147 -6.72 8.36 -2.51
N ARG A 148 -6.35 8.81 -1.31
CA ARG A 148 -5.41 9.92 -1.08
C ARG A 148 -4.13 9.33 -0.49
N MET A 149 -3.00 9.91 -0.87
CA MET A 149 -1.69 9.50 -0.41
C MET A 149 -0.94 10.67 0.20
N ALA A 150 0.05 10.38 1.01
CA ALA A 150 0.98 11.38 1.52
C ALA A 150 1.61 12.17 0.36
N GLY A 151 1.83 13.48 0.56
CA GLY A 151 2.27 14.38 -0.50
C GLY A 151 1.14 14.92 -1.40
N GLY A 152 -0.14 14.75 -0.97
CA GLY A 152 -1.32 15.30 -1.68
C GLY A 152 -1.67 14.59 -2.99
N VAL A 153 -1.08 13.43 -3.26
CA VAL A 153 -1.34 12.66 -4.49
C VAL A 153 -2.66 11.89 -4.35
N GLY A 154 -3.56 12.04 -5.31
CA GLY A 154 -4.74 11.18 -5.46
C GLY A 154 -4.47 10.05 -6.45
N GLY A 155 -5.09 8.89 -6.24
CA GLY A 155 -4.90 7.75 -7.13
C GLY A 155 -6.11 6.84 -7.22
N ARG A 156 -6.09 5.96 -8.23
CA ARG A 156 -7.04 4.86 -8.39
C ARG A 156 -6.40 3.54 -7.98
N LEU A 157 -7.06 2.83 -7.10
CA LEU A 157 -6.63 1.52 -6.61
C LEU A 157 -6.75 0.45 -7.69
N ALA A 158 -5.78 -0.45 -7.74
CA ALA A 158 -5.83 -1.61 -8.61
C ALA A 158 -7.00 -2.53 -8.22
N GLU A 159 -7.67 -3.09 -9.21
CA GLU A 159 -8.77 -4.04 -8.99
C GLU A 159 -8.29 -5.28 -8.22
N GLY A 160 -9.11 -5.73 -7.27
CA GLY A 160 -8.79 -6.90 -6.45
C GLY A 160 -7.68 -6.68 -5.42
N SER A 161 -7.29 -5.43 -5.14
CA SER A 161 -6.35 -5.13 -4.06
C SER A 161 -6.96 -5.41 -2.69
N VAL A 162 -6.11 -5.83 -1.74
CA VAL A 162 -6.48 -6.01 -0.32
C VAL A 162 -7.02 -4.73 0.33
N VAL A 163 -6.74 -3.54 -0.23
CA VAL A 163 -7.25 -2.26 0.27
C VAL A 163 -8.77 -2.21 0.31
N PHE A 164 -9.46 -3.03 -0.51
CA PHE A 164 -10.92 -3.12 -0.44
C PHE A 164 -11.44 -3.76 0.85
N GLN A 165 -10.55 -4.34 1.67
CA GLN A 165 -10.85 -4.91 2.98
C GLN A 165 -10.47 -3.98 4.15
N GLY A 166 -9.83 -2.83 3.88
CA GLY A 166 -9.37 -1.88 4.88
C GLY A 166 -9.37 -0.45 4.36
N GLU A 167 -8.85 0.47 5.16
CA GLU A 167 -8.81 1.89 4.82
C GLU A 167 -7.40 2.41 4.60
N HIS A 168 -6.47 2.00 5.47
CA HIS A 168 -5.09 2.49 5.48
C HIS A 168 -4.15 1.47 4.84
N PHE A 169 -3.24 1.95 4.02
CA PHE A 169 -2.30 1.09 3.30
C PHE A 169 -0.97 1.78 3.03
N VAL A 170 0.02 0.98 2.70
CA VAL A 170 1.25 1.42 2.03
C VAL A 170 1.31 0.75 0.66
N ALA A 171 1.57 1.53 -0.39
CA ALA A 171 1.66 1.05 -1.77
C ALA A 171 3.13 0.85 -2.17
N ALA A 172 3.44 -0.30 -2.76
CA ALA A 172 4.74 -0.53 -3.37
C ALA A 172 4.82 -0.01 -4.81
N GLU A 173 3.67 0.09 -5.48
CA GLU A 173 3.58 0.55 -6.87
C GLU A 173 2.68 1.77 -6.97
N VAL A 174 3.24 2.88 -7.49
CA VAL A 174 2.52 4.11 -7.83
C VAL A 174 3.00 4.51 -9.23
N ALA A 175 2.12 4.47 -10.20
CA ALA A 175 2.44 4.73 -11.60
C ALA A 175 1.49 5.76 -12.20
N GLU A 176 2.05 6.76 -12.89
CA GLU A 176 1.28 7.69 -13.69
C GLU A 176 1.01 7.08 -15.06
N LEU A 177 -0.25 6.96 -15.41
CA LEU A 177 -0.70 6.50 -16.71
C LEU A 177 -1.00 7.72 -17.58
N SER A 178 -0.22 7.89 -18.63
CA SER A 178 -0.45 8.93 -19.63
C SER A 178 -1.57 8.53 -20.57
N GLY A 179 -2.69 9.29 -20.56
CA GLY A 179 -3.84 9.08 -21.40
C GLY A 179 -4.49 10.42 -21.78
N LYS A 180 -5.81 10.45 -21.99
CA LYS A 180 -6.58 11.69 -22.17
C LYS A 180 -6.55 12.60 -20.94
N ALA A 181 -6.32 12.01 -19.77
CA ALA A 181 -5.98 12.68 -18.51
C ALA A 181 -4.85 11.87 -17.84
N VAL A 182 -4.03 12.55 -17.04
CA VAL A 182 -3.03 11.87 -16.20
C VAL A 182 -3.79 11.19 -15.06
N GLU A 183 -3.70 9.86 -14.99
CA GLU A 183 -4.31 9.07 -13.93
C GLU A 183 -3.20 8.35 -13.15
N THR A 184 -3.18 8.52 -11.84
CA THR A 184 -2.26 7.78 -10.95
C THR A 184 -2.89 6.45 -10.58
N ARG A 185 -2.24 5.35 -10.94
CA ARG A 185 -2.58 3.99 -10.52
C ARG A 185 -1.79 3.60 -9.30
N VAL A 186 -2.48 3.06 -8.29
CA VAL A 186 -1.90 2.60 -7.03
C VAL A 186 -2.15 1.10 -6.90
N GLY A 187 -1.09 0.34 -6.70
CA GLY A 187 -1.15 -1.12 -6.61
C GLY A 187 -0.10 -1.70 -5.69
N ARG A 188 -0.14 -3.04 -5.56
CA ARG A 188 0.75 -3.80 -4.66
C ARG A 188 0.73 -3.23 -3.26
N CYS A 189 -0.47 -3.12 -2.73
CA CYS A 189 -0.74 -2.52 -1.44
C CYS A 189 -0.56 -3.53 -0.31
N THR A 190 -0.19 -3.02 0.85
CA THR A 190 -0.15 -3.73 2.13
C THR A 190 -1.01 -2.95 3.12
N LEU A 191 -1.98 -3.60 3.74
CA LEU A 191 -2.82 -3.01 4.79
C LEU A 191 -1.97 -2.73 6.03
N ILE A 192 -2.19 -1.57 6.61
CA ILE A 192 -1.51 -1.10 7.81
C ILE A 192 -2.54 -0.53 8.79
N ALA A 193 -2.17 -0.44 10.06
CA ALA A 193 -2.91 0.33 11.05
C ALA A 193 -2.21 1.68 11.32
N PRO A 194 -2.93 2.73 11.72
CA PRO A 194 -2.31 4.00 12.14
C PRO A 194 -1.26 3.81 13.24
N GLU A 195 -1.46 2.83 14.12
CA GLU A 195 -0.55 2.46 15.21
C GLU A 195 0.80 1.95 14.68
N ASP A 196 0.80 1.19 13.57
CA ASP A 196 2.03 0.72 12.93
C ASP A 196 2.89 1.90 12.46
N LEU A 197 2.25 2.87 11.77
CA LEU A 197 2.91 4.11 11.35
C LEU A 197 3.45 4.90 12.54
N ARG A 198 2.64 5.05 13.60
CA ARG A 198 3.01 5.81 14.80
C ARG A 198 4.20 5.18 15.53
N SER A 199 4.30 3.84 15.53
CA SER A 199 5.41 3.14 16.17
C SER A 199 6.75 3.40 15.47
N ILE A 200 6.72 3.69 14.15
CA ILE A 200 7.90 3.86 13.32
C ILE A 200 8.27 5.35 13.16
N TRP A 201 7.25 6.20 12.95
CA TRP A 201 7.42 7.62 12.63
C TRP A 201 6.54 8.51 13.52
N PRO A 202 6.71 8.48 14.88
CA PRO A 202 5.86 9.24 15.78
C PRO A 202 5.91 10.76 15.52
N GLU A 203 7.05 11.27 15.03
CA GLU A 203 7.25 12.69 14.72
C GLU A 203 6.46 13.18 13.51
N ARG A 204 5.93 12.28 12.67
CA ARG A 204 5.08 12.62 11.53
C ARG A 204 3.60 12.72 11.90
N PHE A 205 3.25 12.37 13.14
CA PHE A 205 1.87 12.43 13.60
C PHE A 205 1.55 13.78 14.21
N SER A 206 0.40 14.30 13.85
CA SER A 206 -0.23 15.44 14.54
C SER A 206 -1.71 15.17 14.75
N CYS A 207 -2.27 15.81 15.77
CA CYS A 207 -3.70 15.77 16.05
C CYS A 207 -4.17 17.21 16.13
N GLY A 208 -5.14 17.57 15.30
CA GLY A 208 -5.71 18.91 15.24
C GLY A 208 -7.22 18.87 15.37
N GLU A 209 -7.79 20.00 15.77
CA GLU A 209 -9.22 20.24 15.73
C GLU A 209 -9.50 21.32 14.68
N GLU A 210 -10.52 21.10 13.87
CA GLU A 210 -10.94 22.01 12.81
C GLU A 210 -12.46 22.19 12.86
N ALA A 211 -12.89 23.44 12.80
CA ALA A 211 -14.31 23.79 12.69
C ALA A 211 -14.70 23.81 11.21
N VAL A 212 -15.66 22.99 10.80
CA VAL A 212 -16.11 22.83 9.41
C VAL A 212 -17.59 23.13 9.31
N PHE A 213 -18.01 23.93 8.31
CA PHE A 213 -19.43 24.20 8.07
C PHE A 213 -20.07 22.99 7.38
N ASP A 214 -21.02 22.37 8.08
CA ASP A 214 -21.89 21.33 7.51
C ASP A 214 -23.10 22.00 6.84
N ALA A 215 -23.13 21.97 5.52
CA ALA A 215 -24.20 22.59 4.73
C ALA A 215 -25.56 21.88 4.89
N ALA A 216 -25.56 20.57 5.15
CA ALA A 216 -26.79 19.80 5.33
C ALA A 216 -27.45 20.10 6.66
N LEU A 217 -26.64 20.19 7.71
CA LEU A 217 -27.13 20.54 9.07
C LEU A 217 -27.20 22.05 9.29
N ARG A 218 -26.65 22.89 8.42
CA ARG A 218 -26.49 24.34 8.55
C ARG A 218 -25.84 24.73 9.88
N ARG A 219 -24.81 23.98 10.29
CA ARG A 219 -24.10 24.16 11.55
C ARG A 219 -22.60 24.04 11.33
N VAL A 220 -21.82 24.61 12.23
CA VAL A 220 -20.40 24.41 12.27
C VAL A 220 -20.08 23.23 13.19
N ARG A 221 -19.46 22.21 12.64
CA ARG A 221 -19.08 20.99 13.37
C ARG A 221 -17.61 21.04 13.73
N LEU A 222 -17.27 20.51 14.89
CA LEU A 222 -15.89 20.33 15.32
C LEU A 222 -15.40 18.96 14.86
N HIS A 223 -14.37 18.94 14.03
CA HIS A 223 -13.72 17.73 13.55
C HIS A 223 -12.38 17.57 14.24
N ARG A 224 -12.11 16.38 14.77
CA ARG A 224 -10.79 16.00 15.26
C ARG A 224 -10.11 15.13 14.23
N LYS A 225 -9.00 15.62 13.68
CA LYS A 225 -8.22 14.95 12.63
C LYS A 225 -6.94 14.36 13.19
N LEU A 226 -6.69 13.09 12.88
CA LEU A 226 -5.39 12.45 13.05
C LEU A 226 -4.65 12.51 11.71
N MET A 227 -3.47 13.13 11.71
CA MET A 227 -2.68 13.37 10.50
C MET A 227 -1.39 12.55 10.53
N TYR A 228 -0.96 12.11 9.36
CA TYR A 228 0.40 11.64 9.07
C TYR A 228 1.01 12.58 8.03
N GLY A 229 1.88 13.50 8.46
CA GLY A 229 2.28 14.61 7.61
C GLY A 229 1.07 15.44 7.16
N ASP A 230 0.84 15.49 5.86
CA ASP A 230 -0.30 16.17 5.21
C ASP A 230 -1.52 15.25 4.98
N LEU A 231 -1.37 13.95 5.22
CA LEU A 231 -2.43 12.97 5.00
C LEU A 231 -3.34 12.84 6.23
N VAL A 232 -4.65 13.08 6.04
CA VAL A 232 -5.67 12.81 7.06
C VAL A 232 -5.88 11.30 7.13
N LEU A 233 -5.50 10.66 8.24
CA LEU A 233 -5.74 9.25 8.51
C LEU A 233 -7.14 9.01 9.06
N GLU A 234 -7.56 9.84 10.02
CA GLU A 234 -8.88 9.78 10.62
C GLU A 234 -9.47 11.17 10.72
N ASP A 235 -10.76 11.26 10.48
CA ASP A 235 -11.56 12.47 10.69
C ASP A 235 -12.80 12.10 11.51
N ARG A 236 -12.87 12.59 12.74
CA ARG A 236 -13.96 12.29 13.69
C ARG A 236 -14.74 13.54 14.00
N ASP A 237 -16.01 13.53 13.65
CA ASP A 237 -16.97 14.54 14.11
C ASP A 237 -17.15 14.45 15.63
N ARG A 238 -16.96 15.58 16.30
CA ARG A 238 -17.04 15.74 17.78
C ARG A 238 -18.30 16.48 18.24
N GLY A 239 -19.17 16.83 17.32
CA GLY A 239 -20.38 17.58 17.62
C GLY A 239 -20.33 19.04 17.15
N ASP A 240 -21.15 19.86 17.71
CA ASP A 240 -21.21 21.30 17.36
C ASP A 240 -19.93 22.01 17.84
N ALA A 241 -19.37 22.84 16.98
CA ALA A 241 -18.16 23.59 17.30
C ALA A 241 -18.46 24.65 18.36
N PRO A 242 -17.56 24.92 19.34
CA PRO A 242 -17.65 26.05 20.24
C PRO A 242 -17.78 27.37 19.46
N THR A 243 -18.53 28.34 20.04
CA THR A 243 -18.82 29.63 19.38
C THR A 243 -17.55 30.34 18.88
N GLU A 244 -16.47 30.27 19.64
CA GLU A 244 -15.19 30.90 19.31
C GLU A 244 -14.59 30.36 18.03
N LEU A 245 -14.73 29.05 17.76
CA LEU A 245 -14.24 28.39 16.55
C LEU A 245 -15.30 28.47 15.42
N ALA A 246 -16.58 28.52 15.73
CA ALA A 246 -17.64 28.56 14.76
C ALA A 246 -17.79 29.96 14.11
N ALA A 247 -17.58 31.03 14.87
CA ALA A 247 -17.81 32.41 14.41
C ALA A 247 -16.98 32.77 13.14
N PRO A 248 -15.68 32.54 13.05
CA PRO A 248 -14.92 32.86 11.86
C PRO A 248 -15.38 32.04 10.63
N VAL A 249 -15.72 30.76 10.80
CA VAL A 249 -16.22 29.89 9.71
C VAL A 249 -17.54 30.37 9.16
N LEU A 250 -18.44 30.81 10.04
CA LEU A 250 -19.76 31.39 9.64
C LEU A 250 -19.59 32.75 8.94
N ALA A 251 -18.67 33.60 9.44
CA ALA A 251 -18.38 34.87 8.80
C ALA A 251 -17.90 34.72 7.36
N GLU A 252 -16.98 33.78 7.14
CA GLU A 252 -16.47 33.46 5.79
C GLU A 252 -17.59 32.98 4.86
N LYS A 253 -18.46 32.08 5.35
CA LYS A 253 -19.58 31.57 4.56
C LYS A 253 -20.65 32.68 4.24
N VAL A 254 -20.86 33.61 5.09
CA VAL A 254 -21.74 34.76 4.80
C VAL A 254 -21.18 35.64 3.70
N VAL A 255 -19.85 35.87 3.68
CA VAL A 255 -19.18 36.61 2.63
C VAL A 255 -19.30 35.89 1.28
N ASP A 256 -19.00 34.57 1.24
CA ASP A 256 -19.15 33.75 0.04
C ASP A 256 -20.56 33.82 -0.55
N LEU A 257 -21.60 33.72 0.28
CA LEU A 257 -22.99 33.80 -0.16
C LEU A 257 -23.39 35.19 -0.64
N SER A 258 -22.80 36.26 -0.09
CA SER A 258 -23.06 37.62 -0.52
C SER A 258 -22.45 37.94 -1.87
N LEU A 259 -21.31 37.34 -2.22
CA LEU A 259 -20.63 37.54 -3.53
C LEU A 259 -21.33 36.80 -4.68
N ILE A 260 -22.17 35.80 -4.40
CA ILE A 260 -22.91 35.05 -5.43
C ILE A 260 -24.20 35.81 -5.85
N HIS A 261 -24.62 36.79 -5.09
CA HIS A 261 -25.84 37.57 -5.36
C HIS A 261 -25.59 38.97 -5.93
N ILE A 262 -24.37 39.30 -6.34
CA ILE A 262 -24.03 40.49 -7.11
C ILE A 262 -23.64 40.06 -8.55
#